data_770e0c5a7dd5fb2b90674fa985bfd48a
#
_entry.id   770e0c5a7dd5fb2b90674fa985bfd48a
#
_cell.length_a   1.000
_cell.length_b   1.000
_cell.length_c   1.000
_cell.angle_alpha   90.00
_cell.angle_beta   90.00
_cell.angle_gamma   90.00
#
_symmetry.space_group_name_H-M   'P 1'
#
loop_
_entity.id
_entity.type
_entity.pdbx_description
1 polymer ?
#
loop_
_entity_poly.entity_id
_entity_poly.type
_entity_poly.pdbx_seq_one_letter_code
_entity_poly.pdbx_strand_id
1 'polypeptide(L)'
;MRIIVGISGASGVILGYHLLKALKTLPDCETHLVITNGAKLTFECETDLKIEEVEKFADYVYDDKDLAALVSSGSYITDGMIVIPCSMKTLSGIVNGYSENLLVRAVDVCLKENRKVVLVPREMPFGRIHVDNIKKASELGCIIIPPVLTFYNNPKTIEDQINHIIGKILHQ
;
A
#
# COMPACT_ATOMS: atom_id res chain seq x y z
N MET A 1 2.43 5.63 -16.88
CA MET A 1 1.73 4.74 -15.93
C MET A 1 1.44 5.55 -14.66
N ARG A 2 0.24 5.43 -14.09
CA ARG A 2 -0.20 6.20 -12.92
C ARG A 2 -0.58 5.26 -11.78
N ILE A 3 0.21 5.24 -10.71
CA ILE A 3 0.07 4.29 -9.60
C ILE A 3 -0.27 5.03 -8.30
N ILE A 4 -1.30 4.56 -7.60
CA ILE A 4 -1.61 5.02 -6.25
C ILE A 4 -0.85 4.15 -5.25
N VAL A 5 -0.13 4.77 -4.33
CA VAL A 5 0.53 4.11 -3.21
C VAL A 5 -0.15 4.53 -1.91
N GLY A 6 -0.73 3.57 -1.22
CA GLY A 6 -1.32 3.76 0.11
C GLY A 6 -0.40 3.18 1.19
N ILE A 7 -0.08 3.96 2.22
CA ILE A 7 0.69 3.48 3.38
C ILE A 7 -0.21 3.55 4.60
N SER A 8 -0.54 2.41 5.20
CA SER A 8 -1.38 2.36 6.40
C SER A 8 -0.61 1.93 7.64
N GLY A 9 -1.17 2.19 8.82
CA GLY A 9 -0.49 2.02 10.11
C GLY A 9 -0.34 0.56 10.54
N ALA A 10 0.56 -0.16 9.90
CA ALA A 10 1.05 -1.47 10.32
C ALA A 10 2.58 -1.43 10.32
N SER A 11 3.23 -2.26 11.14
CA SER A 11 4.69 -2.35 11.17
C SER A 11 5.24 -2.71 9.78
N GLY A 12 6.40 -2.14 9.44
CA GLY A 12 7.01 -2.29 8.12
C GLY A 12 6.66 -1.17 7.15
N VAL A 13 6.34 0.04 7.65
CA VAL A 13 6.13 1.26 6.82
C VAL A 13 7.33 1.55 5.91
N ILE A 14 8.52 1.10 6.29
CA ILE A 14 9.74 1.17 5.49
C ILE A 14 9.58 0.52 4.10
N LEU A 15 8.71 -0.49 3.96
CA LEU A 15 8.41 -1.12 2.68
C LEU A 15 7.74 -0.13 1.71
N GLY A 16 6.85 0.73 2.22
CA GLY A 16 6.22 1.79 1.43
C GLY A 16 7.25 2.80 0.91
N TYR A 17 8.20 3.19 1.75
CA TYR A 17 9.31 4.05 1.35
C TYR A 17 10.16 3.42 0.23
N HIS A 18 10.55 2.15 0.37
CA HIS A 18 11.33 1.44 -0.66
C HIS A 18 10.54 1.25 -1.95
N LEU A 19 9.22 1.02 -1.88
CA LEU A 19 8.38 0.97 -3.07
C LEU A 19 8.39 2.31 -3.81
N LEU A 20 8.19 3.43 -3.12
CA LEU A 20 8.21 4.77 -3.72
C LEU A 20 9.56 5.05 -4.40
N LYS A 21 10.68 4.72 -3.73
CA LYS A 21 12.01 4.82 -4.35
C LYS A 21 12.11 4.01 -5.64
N ALA A 22 11.64 2.78 -5.64
CA ALA A 22 11.68 1.92 -6.80
C ALA A 22 10.79 2.45 -7.94
N LEU A 23 9.57 2.90 -7.66
CA LEU A 23 8.67 3.50 -8.65
C LEU A 23 9.28 4.78 -9.26
N LYS A 24 9.98 5.59 -8.47
CA LYS A 24 10.64 6.82 -8.94
C LYS A 24 11.74 6.56 -9.97
N THR A 25 12.31 5.35 -10.02
CA THR A 25 13.31 4.97 -11.04
C THR A 25 12.69 4.51 -12.35
N LEU A 26 11.37 4.25 -12.37
CA LEU A 26 10.69 3.79 -13.57
C LEU A 26 10.36 4.98 -14.49
N PRO A 27 10.73 4.92 -15.77
CA PRO A 27 10.36 5.96 -16.71
C PRO A 27 8.84 6.02 -16.87
N ASP A 28 8.30 7.22 -16.99
CA ASP A 28 6.86 7.48 -17.23
C ASP A 28 5.93 6.91 -16.13
N CYS A 29 6.43 6.75 -14.90
CA CYS A 29 5.63 6.37 -13.74
C CYS A 29 5.29 7.59 -12.88
N GLU A 30 4.01 7.95 -12.85
CA GLU A 30 3.45 8.99 -11.98
C GLU A 30 2.89 8.35 -10.72
N THR A 31 3.33 8.81 -9.55
CA THR A 31 2.98 8.25 -8.26
C THR A 31 2.08 9.18 -7.44
N HIS A 32 0.97 8.62 -6.92
CA HIS A 32 0.00 9.29 -6.07
C HIS A 32 0.03 8.68 -4.68
N LEU A 33 0.48 9.44 -3.68
CA LEU A 33 0.71 8.94 -2.33
C LEU A 33 -0.39 9.35 -1.36
N VAL A 34 -0.89 8.38 -0.59
CA VAL A 34 -1.76 8.59 0.57
C VAL A 34 -1.15 7.91 1.78
N ILE A 35 -0.76 8.67 2.81
CA ILE A 35 -0.22 8.14 4.07
C ILE A 35 -1.25 8.39 5.17
N THR A 36 -1.73 7.32 5.81
CA THR A 36 -2.67 7.48 6.93
C THR A 36 -2.00 8.08 8.18
N ASN A 37 -2.76 8.73 9.05
CA ASN A 37 -2.22 9.22 10.32
C ASN A 37 -1.58 8.11 11.16
N GLY A 38 -2.17 6.88 11.14
CA GLY A 38 -1.57 5.73 11.81
C GLY A 38 -0.21 5.35 11.21
N ALA A 39 -0.04 5.48 9.90
CA ALA A 39 1.25 5.23 9.26
C ALA A 39 2.30 6.27 9.61
N LYS A 40 1.92 7.57 9.71
CA LYS A 40 2.84 8.64 10.14
C LYS A 40 3.39 8.35 11.53
N LEU A 41 2.52 7.99 12.48
CA LEU A 41 2.95 7.57 13.83
C LEU A 41 3.85 6.32 13.80
N THR A 42 3.58 5.38 12.90
CA THR A 42 4.41 4.17 12.76
C THR A 42 5.80 4.51 12.22
N PHE A 43 5.92 5.45 11.26
CA PHE A 43 7.22 5.95 10.80
C PHE A 43 8.05 6.55 11.94
N GLU A 44 7.43 7.37 12.79
CA GLU A 44 8.10 7.95 13.97
C GLU A 44 8.60 6.90 14.96
N CYS A 45 7.88 5.77 15.09
CA CYS A 45 8.25 4.69 16.01
C CYS A 45 9.29 3.72 15.45
N GLU A 46 9.31 3.50 14.13
CA GLU A 46 10.09 2.43 13.49
C GLU A 46 11.34 2.94 12.75
N THR A 47 11.40 4.23 12.42
CA THR A 47 12.45 4.78 11.57
C THR A 47 12.91 6.16 12.02
N ASP A 48 14.06 6.60 11.56
CA ASP A 48 14.53 7.98 11.71
C ASP A 48 14.05 8.90 10.54
N LEU A 49 13.25 8.36 9.61
CA LEU A 49 12.77 9.09 8.44
C LEU A 49 11.66 10.08 8.83
N LYS A 50 11.80 11.30 8.37
CA LYS A 50 10.71 12.29 8.42
C LYS A 50 9.74 12.03 7.28
N ILE A 51 8.46 12.30 7.52
CA ILE A 51 7.40 12.09 6.50
C ILE A 51 7.70 12.85 5.21
N GLU A 52 8.22 14.07 5.31
CA GLU A 52 8.59 14.89 4.15
C GLU A 52 9.69 14.23 3.30
N GLU A 53 10.53 13.38 3.89
CA GLU A 53 11.56 12.64 3.16
C GLU A 53 10.94 11.47 2.37
N VAL A 54 9.87 10.87 2.89
CA VAL A 54 9.09 9.84 2.18
C VAL A 54 8.31 10.46 1.03
N GLU A 55 7.65 11.59 1.29
CA GLU A 55 6.80 12.31 0.34
C GLU A 55 7.57 12.81 -0.90
N LYS A 56 8.87 13.12 -0.78
CA LYS A 56 9.73 13.53 -1.91
C LYS A 56 9.83 12.50 -3.05
N PHE A 57 9.51 11.25 -2.79
CA PHE A 57 9.55 10.19 -3.81
C PHE A 57 8.21 10.05 -4.56
N ALA A 58 7.16 10.75 -4.13
CA ALA A 58 5.88 10.80 -4.83
C ALA A 58 5.77 12.06 -5.70
N ASP A 59 5.01 11.98 -6.80
CA ASP A 59 4.73 13.12 -7.64
C ASP A 59 3.54 13.94 -7.12
N TYR A 60 2.57 13.25 -6.48
CA TYR A 60 1.42 13.87 -5.79
C TYR A 60 1.23 13.26 -4.42
N VAL A 61 0.99 14.10 -3.41
CA VAL A 61 0.71 13.70 -2.03
C VAL A 61 -0.66 14.23 -1.63
N TYR A 62 -1.48 13.37 -1.02
CA TYR A 62 -2.84 13.71 -0.60
C TYR A 62 -3.01 13.56 0.91
N ASP A 63 -3.79 14.45 1.49
CA ASP A 63 -4.28 14.25 2.86
C ASP A 63 -5.24 13.06 2.88
N ASP A 64 -5.05 12.12 3.81
CA ASP A 64 -5.89 10.95 4.00
C ASP A 64 -7.36 11.27 4.35
N LYS A 65 -7.64 12.50 4.77
CA LYS A 65 -9.00 13.00 5.04
C LYS A 65 -9.66 13.68 3.84
N ASP A 66 -8.91 13.97 2.76
CA ASP A 66 -9.45 14.68 1.60
C ASP A 66 -10.21 13.75 0.66
N LEU A 67 -11.46 13.49 0.96
CA LEU A 67 -12.34 12.69 0.11
C LEU A 67 -12.76 13.39 -1.20
N ALA A 68 -12.33 14.63 -1.42
CA ALA A 68 -12.52 15.35 -2.69
C ALA A 68 -11.29 15.25 -3.63
N ALA A 69 -10.20 14.62 -3.17
CA ALA A 69 -8.99 14.42 -3.96
C ALA A 69 -9.26 13.65 -5.28
N LEU A 70 -8.43 13.88 -6.29
CA LEU A 70 -8.58 13.27 -7.63
C LEU A 70 -8.72 11.74 -7.58
N VAL A 71 -7.92 11.08 -6.75
CA VAL A 71 -7.90 9.61 -6.60
C VAL A 71 -9.17 9.04 -5.95
N SER A 72 -10.06 9.89 -5.41
CA SER A 72 -11.38 9.49 -4.90
C SER A 72 -12.43 9.30 -6.00
N SER A 73 -12.12 9.70 -7.24
CA SER A 73 -13.06 9.68 -8.37
C SER A 73 -12.70 8.61 -9.41
N GLY A 74 -13.68 7.83 -9.85
CA GLY A 74 -13.51 6.85 -10.93
C GLY A 74 -13.16 7.49 -12.28
N SER A 75 -13.55 8.75 -12.49
CA SER A 75 -13.22 9.50 -13.72
C SER A 75 -11.74 9.86 -13.83
N TYR A 76 -11.00 9.86 -12.71
CA TYR A 76 -9.56 10.04 -12.72
C TYR A 76 -8.89 8.68 -12.98
N ILE A 77 -8.36 8.50 -14.19
CA ILE A 77 -7.82 7.22 -14.64
C ILE A 77 -6.48 6.96 -13.99
N THR A 78 -6.37 5.82 -13.31
CA THR A 78 -5.13 5.28 -12.74
C THR A 78 -4.96 3.82 -13.18
N ASP A 79 -3.72 3.34 -13.26
CA ASP A 79 -3.42 1.97 -13.70
C ASP A 79 -3.59 0.93 -12.57
N GLY A 80 -3.52 1.38 -11.32
CA GLY A 80 -3.73 0.53 -10.16
C GLY A 80 -3.35 1.18 -8.85
N MET A 81 -3.49 0.40 -7.76
CA MET A 81 -3.15 0.84 -6.41
C MET A 81 -2.41 -0.25 -5.64
N ILE A 82 -1.42 0.16 -4.88
CA ILE A 82 -0.66 -0.71 -3.97
C ILE A 82 -0.83 -0.18 -2.55
N VAL A 83 -1.29 -1.01 -1.62
CA VAL A 83 -1.39 -0.66 -0.18
C VAL A 83 -0.29 -1.41 0.57
N ILE A 84 0.73 -0.68 1.05
CA ILE A 84 1.96 -1.26 1.61
C ILE A 84 2.55 -0.42 2.77
N PRO A 85 2.56 -0.93 4.00
CA PRO A 85 1.83 -2.11 4.45
C PRO A 85 0.32 -1.86 4.50
N CYS A 86 -0.48 -2.93 4.47
CA CYS A 86 -1.91 -2.89 4.68
C CYS A 86 -2.24 -3.38 6.10
N SER A 87 -2.70 -2.48 6.97
CA SER A 87 -3.13 -2.85 8.32
C SER A 87 -4.44 -3.64 8.30
N MET A 88 -4.70 -4.43 9.34
CA MET A 88 -5.94 -5.18 9.47
C MET A 88 -7.18 -4.28 9.56
N LYS A 89 -7.06 -3.08 10.14
CA LYS A 89 -8.11 -2.04 10.11
C LYS A 89 -8.42 -1.64 8.66
N THR A 90 -7.39 -1.30 7.90
CA THR A 90 -7.52 -0.90 6.49
C THR A 90 -8.10 -2.04 5.64
N LEU A 91 -7.59 -3.27 5.81
CA LEU A 91 -8.12 -4.44 5.13
C LEU A 91 -9.61 -4.64 5.43
N SER A 92 -10.00 -4.53 6.71
CA SER A 92 -11.41 -4.62 7.12
C SER A 92 -12.28 -3.54 6.46
N GLY A 93 -11.81 -2.31 6.39
CA GLY A 93 -12.50 -1.23 5.69
C GLY A 93 -12.71 -1.53 4.21
N ILE A 94 -11.67 -2.01 3.53
CA ILE A 94 -11.71 -2.38 2.11
C ILE A 94 -12.78 -3.45 1.84
N VAL A 95 -12.71 -4.57 2.54
CA VAL A 95 -13.58 -5.74 2.27
C VAL A 95 -15.04 -5.54 2.69
N ASN A 96 -15.32 -4.53 3.50
CA ASN A 96 -16.68 -4.17 3.90
C ASN A 96 -17.19 -2.88 3.22
N GLY A 97 -16.42 -2.29 2.29
CA GLY A 97 -16.80 -1.06 1.58
C GLY A 97 -16.92 0.16 2.49
N TYR A 98 -16.23 0.16 3.64
CA TYR A 98 -16.27 1.25 4.60
C TYR A 98 -15.16 2.27 4.35
N SER A 99 -15.45 3.23 3.46
CA SER A 99 -14.51 4.26 2.99
C SER A 99 -14.40 5.42 3.99
N GLU A 100 -13.89 5.15 5.19
CA GLU A 100 -13.69 6.13 6.26
C GLU A 100 -12.69 7.24 5.87
N ASN A 101 -11.73 6.92 5.00
CA ASN A 101 -10.65 7.81 4.60
C ASN A 101 -10.30 7.67 3.11
N LEU A 102 -9.46 8.58 2.61
CA LEU A 102 -9.07 8.62 1.21
C LEU A 102 -8.37 7.33 0.74
N LEU A 103 -7.51 6.73 1.58
CA LEU A 103 -6.82 5.48 1.21
C LEU A 103 -7.83 4.37 0.89
N VAL A 104 -8.78 4.11 1.79
CA VAL A 104 -9.81 3.06 1.56
C VAL A 104 -10.72 3.46 0.42
N ARG A 105 -11.09 4.76 0.29
CA ARG A 105 -11.89 5.24 -0.84
C ARG A 105 -11.20 5.03 -2.19
N ALA A 106 -9.90 5.27 -2.28
CA ALA A 106 -9.14 5.06 -3.51
C ALA A 106 -9.09 3.56 -3.89
N VAL A 107 -8.96 2.65 -2.92
CA VAL A 107 -9.08 1.20 -3.17
C VAL A 107 -10.48 0.85 -3.68
N ASP A 108 -11.54 1.34 -3.04
CA ASP A 108 -12.94 1.12 -3.47
C ASP A 108 -13.15 1.59 -4.92
N VAL A 109 -12.62 2.76 -5.27
CA VAL A 109 -12.64 3.27 -6.65
C VAL A 109 -11.89 2.34 -7.61
N CYS A 110 -10.69 1.89 -7.26
CA CYS A 110 -9.93 0.97 -8.11
C CYS A 110 -10.71 -0.33 -8.34
N LEU A 111 -11.29 -0.91 -7.30
CA LEU A 111 -12.05 -2.16 -7.40
C LEU A 111 -13.30 -2.00 -8.28
N LYS A 112 -14.12 -0.97 -8.06
CA LYS A 112 -15.33 -0.76 -8.86
C LYS A 112 -15.07 -0.43 -10.34
N GLU A 113 -13.88 0.14 -10.64
CA GLU A 113 -13.45 0.43 -12.00
C GLU A 113 -12.61 -0.72 -12.61
N ASN A 114 -12.55 -1.89 -11.95
CA ASN A 114 -11.76 -3.07 -12.34
C ASN A 114 -10.27 -2.76 -12.55
N ARG A 115 -9.71 -1.86 -11.75
CA ARG A 115 -8.27 -1.56 -11.73
C ARG A 115 -7.56 -2.49 -10.78
N LYS A 116 -6.31 -2.81 -11.07
CA LYS A 116 -5.50 -3.70 -10.25
C LYS A 116 -5.27 -3.12 -8.86
N VAL A 117 -5.49 -3.95 -7.83
CA VAL A 117 -5.20 -3.61 -6.43
C VAL A 117 -4.29 -4.67 -5.83
N VAL A 118 -3.13 -4.24 -5.32
CA VAL A 118 -2.19 -5.09 -4.58
C VAL A 118 -2.24 -4.69 -3.11
N LEU A 119 -2.52 -5.66 -2.24
CA LEU A 119 -2.51 -5.47 -0.79
C LEU A 119 -1.34 -6.23 -0.16
N VAL A 120 -0.60 -5.56 0.71
CA VAL A 120 0.53 -6.12 1.45
C VAL A 120 0.15 -6.19 2.94
N PRO A 121 -0.73 -7.15 3.33
CA PRO A 121 -1.24 -7.25 4.69
C PRO A 121 -0.13 -7.68 5.65
N ARG A 122 -0.04 -6.96 6.78
CA ARG A 122 0.96 -7.25 7.82
C ARG A 122 0.30 -7.37 9.18
N GLU A 123 0.36 -8.58 9.74
CA GLU A 123 -0.08 -8.91 11.10
C GLU A 123 0.59 -10.23 11.54
N MET A 124 0.82 -10.39 12.82
CA MET A 124 1.36 -11.65 13.37
C MET A 124 0.98 -11.78 14.86
N PRO A 125 0.24 -12.88 15.25
CA PRO A 125 -0.38 -13.88 14.39
C PRO A 125 -1.65 -13.37 13.72
N PHE A 126 -2.09 -14.00 12.60
CA PHE A 126 -3.40 -13.74 12.04
C PHE A 126 -4.51 -14.33 12.93
N GLY A 127 -5.45 -13.51 13.35
CA GLY A 127 -6.70 -13.96 13.95
C GLY A 127 -7.70 -14.46 12.89
N ARG A 128 -8.75 -15.18 13.32
CA ARG A 128 -9.77 -15.73 12.41
C ARG A 128 -10.40 -14.66 11.51
N ILE A 129 -10.77 -13.52 12.08
CA ILE A 129 -11.35 -12.38 11.33
C ILE A 129 -10.35 -11.85 10.29
N HIS A 130 -9.05 -11.82 10.59
CA HIS A 130 -8.03 -11.40 9.64
C HIS A 130 -7.96 -12.34 8.44
N VAL A 131 -7.98 -13.66 8.68
CA VAL A 131 -7.97 -14.68 7.61
C VAL A 131 -9.24 -14.56 6.75
N ASP A 132 -10.41 -14.40 7.36
CA ASP A 132 -11.67 -14.21 6.64
C ASP A 132 -11.63 -12.93 5.76
N ASN A 133 -11.08 -11.84 6.28
CA ASN A 133 -10.93 -10.60 5.52
C ASN A 133 -9.91 -10.74 4.37
N ILE A 134 -8.80 -11.45 4.58
CA ILE A 134 -7.83 -11.76 3.50
C ILE A 134 -8.51 -12.57 2.39
N LYS A 135 -9.30 -13.59 2.76
CA LYS A 135 -10.08 -14.37 1.80
C LYS A 135 -11.04 -13.48 1.01
N LYS A 136 -11.84 -12.65 1.70
CA LYS A 136 -12.77 -11.72 1.03
C LYS A 136 -12.05 -10.76 0.08
N ALA A 137 -10.90 -10.20 0.48
CA ALA A 137 -10.13 -9.32 -0.37
C ALA A 137 -9.68 -10.03 -1.66
N SER A 138 -9.24 -11.30 -1.56
CA SER A 138 -8.90 -12.12 -2.73
C SER A 138 -10.11 -12.38 -3.63
N GLU A 139 -11.28 -12.66 -3.06
CA GLU A 139 -12.55 -12.86 -3.79
C GLU A 139 -13.01 -11.57 -4.50
N LEU A 140 -12.69 -10.39 -3.96
CA LEU A 140 -12.92 -9.09 -4.59
C LEU A 140 -11.92 -8.76 -5.72
N GLY A 141 -10.94 -9.63 -5.97
CA GLY A 141 -9.96 -9.45 -7.02
C GLY A 141 -8.67 -8.76 -6.58
N CYS A 142 -8.46 -8.52 -5.28
CA CYS A 142 -7.19 -8.01 -4.79
C CYS A 142 -6.09 -9.07 -4.89
N ILE A 143 -4.90 -8.65 -5.28
CA ILE A 143 -3.69 -9.46 -5.22
C ILE A 143 -3.11 -9.33 -3.82
N ILE A 144 -2.95 -10.45 -3.11
CA ILE A 144 -2.48 -10.46 -1.72
C ILE A 144 -1.02 -10.89 -1.68
N ILE A 145 -0.13 -10.00 -1.24
CA ILE A 145 1.32 -10.26 -1.12
C ILE A 145 1.75 -9.94 0.32
N PRO A 146 1.64 -10.89 1.27
CA PRO A 146 2.16 -10.65 2.61
C PRO A 146 3.69 -10.52 2.57
N PRO A 147 4.30 -9.64 3.41
CA PRO A 147 5.74 -9.42 3.43
C PRO A 147 6.44 -10.55 4.21
N VAL A 148 6.50 -11.74 3.61
CA VAL A 148 7.12 -12.91 4.21
C VAL A 148 8.60 -13.03 3.82
N LEU A 149 9.41 -13.55 4.74
CA LEU A 149 10.83 -13.79 4.48
C LEU A 149 11.01 -14.93 3.46
N THR A 150 11.97 -14.77 2.56
CA THR A 150 12.35 -15.79 1.57
C THR A 150 13.83 -16.10 1.69
N PHE A 151 14.19 -17.37 1.50
CA PHE A 151 15.56 -17.85 1.65
C PHE A 151 16.14 -18.48 0.39
N TYR A 152 15.31 -18.83 -0.59
CA TYR A 152 15.75 -19.46 -1.84
C TYR A 152 16.63 -18.57 -2.72
N ASN A 153 16.57 -17.23 -2.53
CA ASN A 153 17.41 -16.24 -3.21
C ASN A 153 18.70 -15.92 -2.44
N ASN A 154 18.99 -16.65 -1.33
CA ASN A 154 20.19 -16.51 -0.50
C ASN A 154 20.45 -15.07 -0.02
N PRO A 155 19.46 -14.38 0.61
CA PRO A 155 19.60 -13.00 1.08
C PRO A 155 20.69 -12.91 2.16
N LYS A 156 21.43 -11.82 2.18
CA LYS A 156 22.49 -11.55 3.18
C LYS A 156 22.09 -10.45 4.15
N THR A 157 21.18 -9.60 3.76
CA THR A 157 20.74 -8.43 4.52
C THR A 157 19.22 -8.35 4.58
N ILE A 158 18.69 -7.52 5.49
CA ILE A 158 17.27 -7.16 5.52
C ILE A 158 16.89 -6.41 4.24
N GLU A 159 17.79 -5.61 3.70
CA GLU A 159 17.56 -4.89 2.45
C GLU A 159 17.34 -5.83 1.26
N ASP A 160 18.06 -6.96 1.21
CA ASP A 160 17.80 -7.98 0.19
C ASP A 160 16.39 -8.56 0.29
N GLN A 161 15.86 -8.74 1.51
CA GLN A 161 14.50 -9.17 1.75
C GLN A 161 13.48 -8.12 1.29
N ILE A 162 13.71 -6.86 1.64
CA ILE A 162 12.88 -5.72 1.22
C ILE A 162 12.84 -5.66 -0.31
N ASN A 163 13.99 -5.67 -0.96
CA ASN A 163 14.08 -5.61 -2.43
C ASN A 163 13.38 -6.78 -3.09
N HIS A 164 13.45 -7.99 -2.50
CA HIS A 164 12.72 -9.14 -3.01
C HIS A 164 11.20 -8.94 -2.94
N ILE A 165 10.68 -8.44 -1.80
CA ILE A 165 9.25 -8.15 -1.63
C ILE A 165 8.80 -7.08 -2.63
N ILE A 166 9.54 -5.98 -2.75
CA ILE A 166 9.25 -4.91 -3.71
C ILE A 166 9.26 -5.44 -5.15
N GLY A 167 10.25 -6.25 -5.52
CA GLY A 167 10.31 -6.90 -6.83
C GLY A 167 9.06 -7.75 -7.11
N LYS A 168 8.58 -8.54 -6.13
CA LYS A 168 7.35 -9.32 -6.27
C LYS A 168 6.10 -8.48 -6.49
N ILE A 169 6.03 -7.33 -5.83
CA ILE A 169 4.93 -6.37 -5.98
C ILE A 169 4.95 -5.75 -7.38
N LEU A 170 6.12 -5.31 -7.85
CA LEU A 170 6.28 -4.65 -9.15
C LEU A 170 6.06 -5.60 -10.34
N HIS A 171 6.13 -6.92 -10.14
CA HIS A 171 5.83 -7.91 -11.17
C HIS A 171 4.32 -8.14 -11.39
N GLN A 172 3.45 -7.54 -10.59
CA GLN A 172 2.00 -7.68 -10.75
C GLN A 172 1.46 -6.68 -11.76
#